data_f1d377b2f52073466fe375eb64479dee
#
_entry.id   f1d377b2f52073466fe375eb64479dee
#
_cell.length_a   1.000
_cell.length_b   1.000
_cell.length_c   1.000
_cell.angle_alpha   90.00
_cell.angle_beta   90.00
_cell.angle_gamma   90.00
#
_symmetry.space_group_name_H-M   'P 1'
#
loop_
_entity.id
_entity.type
_entity.pdbx_description
1 polymer ?
#
loop_
_entity_poly.entity_id
_entity_poly.type
_entity_poly.pdbx_seq_one_letter_code
_entity_poly.pdbx_strand_id
1 'polypeptide(L)'
;MPEKKKLQLGLSFAPNAVSNLEQIEDYITENGNSDLATKVVDKILDRCEDLTVMPKSGKPREDIAHGLRSVTSGMYVIYYRIHSDKIEILRIWHGARDNAALIGEI
;
A
#
# COMPACT_ATOMS: atom_id res chain seq x y z
N MET A 1 21.65 -18.84 9.68
CA MET A 1 21.75 -19.28 8.33
C MET A 1 21.16 -18.29 7.37
N PRO A 2 21.84 -18.03 6.33
CA PRO A 2 21.41 -17.00 5.39
C PRO A 2 20.12 -17.33 4.68
N GLU A 3 19.76 -18.58 4.65
CA GLU A 3 18.57 -18.99 3.92
C GLU A 3 17.28 -18.35 4.42
N LYS A 4 17.27 -17.83 5.62
CA LYS A 4 16.09 -17.18 6.12
C LYS A 4 15.70 -15.96 5.33
N LYS A 5 16.64 -15.34 4.68
CA LYS A 5 16.37 -14.18 3.86
C LYS A 5 15.49 -14.48 2.67
N LYS A 6 15.47 -15.73 2.26
CA LYS A 6 14.66 -16.12 1.10
C LYS A 6 13.18 -15.99 1.36
N LEU A 7 12.78 -15.89 2.63
CA LEU A 7 11.38 -15.76 2.97
C LEU A 7 10.87 -14.34 2.83
N GLN A 8 11.78 -13.39 2.62
CA GLN A 8 11.39 -12.01 2.47
C GLN A 8 11.34 -11.64 1.00
N LEU A 9 10.19 -11.11 0.59
CA LEU A 9 9.98 -10.65 -0.78
C LEU A 9 10.51 -9.24 -0.96
N GLY A 10 10.72 -8.85 -2.22
CA GLY A 10 11.01 -7.47 -2.55
C GLY A 10 9.77 -6.60 -2.42
N LEU A 11 9.97 -5.30 -2.55
CA LEU A 11 8.87 -4.33 -2.45
C LEU A 11 9.02 -3.33 -3.58
N SER A 12 7.96 -3.13 -4.35
CA SER A 12 7.94 -2.13 -5.40
C SER A 12 6.65 -1.34 -5.34
N PHE A 13 6.69 -0.12 -5.87
CA PHE A 13 5.53 0.77 -5.90
C PHE A 13 5.23 1.13 -7.34
N ALA A 14 4.00 0.87 -7.77
CA ALA A 14 3.55 1.32 -9.07
C ALA A 14 3.53 2.86 -9.10
N PRO A 15 3.66 3.47 -10.29
CA PRO A 15 3.65 4.95 -10.38
C PRO A 15 2.44 5.59 -9.72
N ASN A 16 1.27 4.97 -9.83
CA ASN A 16 0.07 5.50 -9.20
C ASN A 16 0.15 5.47 -7.68
N ALA A 17 0.80 4.46 -7.11
CA ALA A 17 0.98 4.39 -5.66
C ALA A 17 1.92 5.49 -5.18
N VAL A 18 2.98 5.75 -5.93
CA VAL A 18 3.90 6.85 -5.61
C VAL A 18 3.16 8.19 -5.63
N SER A 19 2.36 8.43 -6.67
CA SER A 19 1.53 9.62 -6.76
C SER A 19 0.59 9.75 -5.58
N ASN A 20 -0.03 8.64 -5.18
CA ASN A 20 -0.95 8.65 -4.04
C ASN A 20 -0.23 9.08 -2.76
N LEU A 21 0.98 8.56 -2.53
CA LEU A 21 1.75 8.93 -1.34
C LEU A 21 2.08 10.42 -1.34
N GLU A 22 2.48 10.95 -2.50
CA GLU A 22 2.79 12.37 -2.63
C GLU A 22 1.56 13.23 -2.35
N GLN A 23 0.40 12.81 -2.87
CA GLN A 23 -0.84 13.54 -2.66
C GLN A 23 -1.26 13.52 -1.18
N ILE A 24 -1.08 12.39 -0.52
CA ILE A 24 -1.39 12.27 0.90
C ILE A 24 -0.50 13.21 1.71
N GLU A 25 0.80 13.20 1.41
CA GLU A 25 1.74 14.06 2.12
C GLU A 25 1.42 15.53 1.90
N ASP A 26 1.15 15.92 0.66
CA ASP A 26 0.82 17.31 0.32
C ASP A 26 -0.45 17.77 1.03
N TYR A 27 -1.48 16.93 1.00
CA TYR A 27 -2.75 17.27 1.62
C TYR A 27 -2.60 17.54 3.12
N ILE A 28 -1.88 16.65 3.82
CA ILE A 28 -1.72 16.80 5.26
C ILE A 28 -0.83 18.00 5.58
N THR A 29 0.21 18.23 4.79
CA THR A 29 1.11 19.37 4.97
C THR A 29 0.35 20.67 4.75
N GLU A 30 -0.46 20.75 3.71
CA GLU A 30 -1.25 21.95 3.39
C GLU A 30 -2.28 22.26 4.45
N ASN A 31 -2.74 21.24 5.16
CA ASN A 31 -3.66 21.43 6.27
C ASN A 31 -2.93 21.72 7.58
N GLY A 32 -1.66 22.12 7.48
CA GLY A 32 -0.96 22.78 8.56
C GLY A 32 -0.02 21.94 9.39
N ASN A 33 0.31 20.70 8.96
CA ASN A 33 1.12 19.87 9.85
C ASN A 33 2.06 18.94 9.09
N SER A 34 3.28 19.42 8.80
CA SER A 34 4.27 18.61 8.11
C SER A 34 4.77 17.44 8.94
N ASP A 35 4.81 17.60 10.27
CA ASP A 35 5.22 16.47 11.14
C ASP A 35 4.22 15.35 11.09
N LEU A 36 2.93 15.67 11.08
CA LEU A 36 1.88 14.67 10.95
C LEU A 36 1.96 13.99 9.59
N ALA A 37 2.22 14.75 8.53
CA ALA A 37 2.36 14.19 7.18
C ALA A 37 3.46 13.13 7.16
N THR A 38 4.61 13.43 7.74
CA THR A 38 5.71 12.48 7.81
C THR A 38 5.31 11.21 8.56
N LYS A 39 4.65 11.37 9.70
CA LYS A 39 4.23 10.22 10.50
C LYS A 39 3.23 9.33 9.77
N VAL A 40 2.29 9.93 9.07
CA VAL A 40 1.27 9.17 8.33
C VAL A 40 1.93 8.39 7.19
N VAL A 41 2.79 9.03 6.43
CA VAL A 41 3.48 8.38 5.32
C VAL A 41 4.39 7.26 5.84
N ASP A 42 5.13 7.51 6.92
CA ASP A 42 6.01 6.48 7.50
C ASP A 42 5.22 5.26 7.94
N LYS A 43 4.04 5.44 8.54
CA LYS A 43 3.21 4.31 8.94
C LYS A 43 2.72 3.51 7.74
N ILE A 44 2.36 4.20 6.67
CA ILE A 44 1.94 3.52 5.43
C ILE A 44 3.10 2.69 4.88
N LEU A 45 4.29 3.28 4.83
CA LEU A 45 5.47 2.58 4.31
C LEU A 45 5.85 1.39 5.20
N ASP A 46 5.75 1.54 6.52
CA ASP A 46 6.01 0.44 7.44
C ASP A 46 5.04 -0.71 7.19
N ARG A 47 3.77 -0.39 6.94
CA ARG A 47 2.78 -1.42 6.66
C ARG A 47 3.08 -2.13 5.34
N CYS A 48 3.58 -1.40 4.35
CA CYS A 48 4.01 -2.02 3.10
C CYS A 48 5.18 -2.96 3.32
N GLU A 49 6.14 -2.56 4.15
CA GLU A 49 7.28 -3.40 4.47
C GLU A 49 6.86 -4.70 5.15
N ASP A 50 5.87 -4.64 6.04
CA ASP A 50 5.37 -5.84 6.70
C ASP A 50 4.88 -6.88 5.70
N LEU A 51 4.37 -6.44 4.57
CA LEU A 51 3.85 -7.35 3.55
C LEU A 51 4.95 -8.19 2.91
N THR A 52 6.20 -7.74 2.94
CA THR A 52 7.31 -8.51 2.38
C THR A 52 7.59 -9.76 3.19
N VAL A 53 7.21 -9.76 4.46
CA VAL A 53 7.40 -10.90 5.36
C VAL A 53 6.11 -11.70 5.47
N MET A 54 4.97 -11.02 5.49
CA MET A 54 3.65 -11.66 5.63
C MET A 54 2.74 -11.23 4.49
N PRO A 55 3.01 -11.72 3.27
CA PRO A 55 2.31 -11.21 2.09
C PRO A 55 0.80 -11.47 2.11
N LYS A 56 0.36 -12.52 2.79
CA LYS A 56 -1.07 -12.85 2.82
C LYS A 56 -1.79 -12.28 4.04
N SER A 57 -1.16 -11.36 4.76
CA SER A 57 -1.81 -10.73 5.91
C SER A 57 -2.97 -9.83 5.48
N GLY A 58 -2.96 -9.31 4.25
CA GLY A 58 -4.10 -8.58 3.71
C GLY A 58 -5.17 -9.52 3.20
N LYS A 59 -6.38 -9.01 3.08
CA LYS A 59 -7.49 -9.83 2.60
C LYS A 59 -7.59 -9.78 1.08
N PRO A 60 -8.04 -10.89 0.46
CA PRO A 60 -8.29 -10.87 -0.98
C PRO A 60 -9.37 -9.87 -1.36
N ARG A 61 -9.20 -9.25 -2.50
CA ARG A 61 -10.16 -8.30 -3.04
C ARG A 61 -10.53 -8.70 -4.47
N GLU A 62 -10.97 -9.96 -4.61
CA GLU A 62 -11.41 -10.47 -5.91
C GLU A 62 -12.65 -9.72 -6.41
N ASP A 63 -13.37 -9.08 -5.51
CA ASP A 63 -14.49 -8.21 -5.86
C ASP A 63 -14.08 -7.01 -6.71
N ILE A 64 -12.81 -6.62 -6.64
CA ILE A 64 -12.28 -5.50 -7.41
C ILE A 64 -11.48 -5.98 -8.61
N ALA A 65 -10.51 -6.87 -8.38
CA ALA A 65 -9.68 -7.38 -9.46
C ALA A 65 -9.03 -8.70 -9.02
N HIS A 66 -8.77 -9.57 -10.00
CA HIS A 66 -8.17 -10.86 -9.74
C HIS A 66 -6.78 -10.71 -9.13
N GLY A 67 -6.53 -11.42 -8.04
CA GLY A 67 -5.24 -11.43 -7.36
C GLY A 67 -4.97 -10.19 -6.51
N LEU A 68 -5.90 -9.26 -6.48
CA LEU A 68 -5.74 -8.04 -5.68
C LEU A 68 -5.97 -8.34 -4.21
N ARG A 69 -5.18 -7.71 -3.34
CA ARG A 69 -5.34 -7.80 -1.90
C ARG A 69 -5.27 -6.41 -1.31
N SER A 70 -5.75 -6.26 -0.07
CA SER A 70 -5.69 -4.96 0.60
C SER A 70 -5.40 -5.11 2.09
N VAL A 71 -4.70 -4.11 2.63
CA VAL A 71 -4.51 -3.94 4.07
C VAL A 71 -4.77 -2.49 4.39
N THR A 72 -4.97 -2.20 5.68
CA THR A 72 -5.18 -0.82 6.11
C THR A 72 -3.98 -0.30 6.89
N SER A 73 -3.81 1.01 6.85
CA SER A 73 -2.89 1.75 7.69
C SER A 73 -3.63 3.02 8.12
N GLY A 74 -4.11 3.04 9.37
CA GLY A 74 -4.97 4.12 9.83
C GLY A 74 -6.21 4.23 8.95
N MET A 75 -6.42 5.39 8.35
CA MET A 75 -7.56 5.65 7.49
C MET A 75 -7.32 5.30 6.03
N TYR A 76 -6.15 4.79 5.70
CA TYR A 76 -5.79 4.51 4.32
C TYR A 76 -5.82 3.02 4.03
N VAL A 77 -6.18 2.69 2.79
CA VAL A 77 -6.20 1.31 2.29
C VAL A 77 -5.09 1.17 1.28
N ILE A 78 -4.28 0.14 1.44
CA ILE A 78 -3.16 -0.19 0.58
C ILE A 78 -3.57 -1.37 -0.29
N TYR A 79 -3.62 -1.18 -1.59
CA TYR A 79 -3.95 -2.24 -2.54
C TYR A 79 -2.67 -2.77 -3.17
N TYR A 80 -2.53 -4.10 -3.19
CA TYR A 80 -1.28 -4.71 -3.64
C TYR A 80 -1.52 -6.05 -4.31
N ARG A 81 -0.51 -6.51 -5.04
CA ARG A 81 -0.46 -7.87 -5.60
C ARG A 81 0.81 -8.55 -5.14
N ILE A 82 0.72 -9.87 -4.99
CA ILE A 82 1.86 -10.71 -4.64
C ILE A 82 2.40 -11.31 -5.94
N HIS A 83 3.67 -11.05 -6.23
CA HIS A 83 4.38 -11.69 -7.32
C HIS A 83 5.32 -12.74 -6.75
N SER A 84 5.95 -13.53 -7.62
CA SER A 84 6.83 -14.61 -7.14
C SER A 84 8.00 -14.10 -6.31
N ASP A 85 8.47 -12.89 -6.56
CA ASP A 85 9.67 -12.35 -5.92
C ASP A 85 9.45 -11.04 -5.18
N LYS A 86 8.23 -10.48 -5.23
CA LYS A 86 8.01 -9.17 -4.63
C LYS A 86 6.54 -8.90 -4.36
N ILE A 87 6.32 -7.90 -3.52
CA ILE A 87 5.02 -7.28 -3.33
C ILE A 87 4.99 -6.02 -4.19
N GLU A 88 3.96 -5.85 -4.98
CA GLU A 88 3.78 -4.63 -5.77
C GLU A 88 2.62 -3.82 -5.19
N ILE A 89 2.91 -2.62 -4.70
CA ILE A 89 1.90 -1.71 -4.18
C ILE A 89 1.30 -0.96 -5.37
N LEU A 90 -0.02 -1.09 -5.54
CA LEU A 90 -0.70 -0.55 -6.72
C LEU A 90 -1.39 0.78 -6.45
N ARG A 91 -2.05 0.90 -5.29
CA ARG A 91 -2.79 2.09 -4.92
C ARG A 91 -2.80 2.27 -3.43
N ILE A 92 -2.85 3.53 -2.98
CA ILE A 92 -3.02 3.86 -1.57
C ILE A 92 -4.08 4.94 -1.50
N TRP A 93 -5.28 4.58 -0.99
CA TRP A 93 -6.44 5.47 -1.00
C TRP A 93 -7.04 5.60 0.39
N HIS A 94 -7.62 6.75 0.64
CA HIS A 94 -8.41 6.95 1.85
C HIS A 94 -9.58 5.94 1.86
N GLY A 95 -9.84 5.33 3.02
CA GLY A 95 -10.83 4.27 3.11
C GLY A 95 -12.25 4.69 2.78
N ALA A 96 -12.55 5.99 2.85
CA ALA A 96 -13.87 6.50 2.50
C ALA A 96 -14.06 6.65 0.99
N ARG A 97 -13.00 6.47 0.21
CA ARG A 97 -13.09 6.64 -1.24
C ARG A 97 -13.82 5.46 -1.86
N ASP A 98 -14.60 5.75 -2.91
CA ASP A 98 -15.38 4.74 -3.60
C ASP A 98 -14.47 3.73 -4.28
N ASN A 99 -14.56 2.47 -3.85
CA ASN A 99 -13.75 1.39 -4.42
C ASN A 99 -14.11 1.08 -5.86
N ALA A 100 -15.32 1.40 -6.30
CA ALA A 100 -15.74 1.14 -7.66
C ALA A 100 -14.84 1.86 -8.68
N ALA A 101 -14.26 2.99 -8.29
CA ALA A 101 -13.37 3.74 -9.15
C ALA A 101 -12.05 3.00 -9.44
N LEU A 102 -11.69 2.01 -8.62
CA LEU A 102 -10.47 1.25 -8.81
C LEU A 102 -10.54 0.26 -9.96
N ILE A 103 -11.76 -0.21 -10.29
CA ILE A 103 -11.91 -1.32 -11.23
C ILE A 103 -11.25 -1.04 -12.57
N GLY A 104 -11.38 0.16 -13.06
CA GLY A 104 -10.80 0.53 -14.35
C GLY A 104 -9.33 0.92 -14.28
N GLU A 105 -8.73 0.96 -13.08
CA GLU A 105 -7.37 1.46 -12.90
C GLU A 105 -6.39 0.39 -12.42
N ILE A 106 -6.88 -0.78 -12.15
CA ILE A 106 -6.09 -1.92 -11.77
C ILE A 106 -6.35 -3.07 -12.73
#